data_b578f1f6626eac8b3eaa5884465b4fad
#
_entry.id   b578f1f6626eac8b3eaa5884465b4fad
#
_cell.length_a   1.000
_cell.length_b   1.000
_cell.length_c   1.000
_cell.angle_alpha   90.00
_cell.angle_beta   90.00
_cell.angle_gamma   90.00
#
_symmetry.space_group_name_H-M   'P 1'
#
loop_
_entity.id
_entity.type
_entity.pdbx_description
1 polymer ?
#
loop_
_entity_poly.entity_id
_entity_poly.type
_entity_poly.pdbx_seq_one_letter_code
_entity_poly.pdbx_strand_id
1 'polypeptide(L)'
;MAFTPFSPRQPAASARLPLTLITLDDWALATLTGADSEKYLQGQVTADVAQLTEHQHLLAAHCDPKGKMWSNLRLFRRQDGFAFIERRSLRDAQLKELKKYAVFSKVTIAPDDEHVLLGVAGFQARAALKNLFAELPDAEKQLVSEGATSILWFEHPAERFLLVTDEATAERVTDALRGEAQLNNSQQWLALNIEAGLPVIDAANSAQFIPQATNIQALGGISFKKGCYTGQEMVARAKFRGANKRALWTLAGHASRVPEAGEDLEMKMGENWRRTGTVLAAVQLDDGRLLVQVVMNNVMEPDSVFRVRDDANTLSIEPLPYSLED
;
A
#
# COMPACT_ATOMS: atom_id res chain seq x y z
N MET A 1 5.62 3.31 -26.73
CA MET A 1 4.74 4.26 -26.02
C MET A 1 4.40 3.66 -24.68
N ALA A 2 4.44 4.42 -23.60
CA ALA A 2 4.02 3.92 -22.30
C ALA A 2 2.50 3.62 -22.32
N PHE A 3 2.07 2.60 -21.59
CA PHE A 3 0.66 2.26 -21.42
C PHE A 3 -0.09 3.46 -20.83
N THR A 4 -1.15 3.91 -21.51
CA THR A 4 -1.87 5.11 -21.10
C THR A 4 -2.80 4.81 -19.91
N PRO A 5 -2.73 5.59 -18.81
CA PRO A 5 -3.69 5.45 -17.71
C PRO A 5 -5.14 5.60 -18.18
N PHE A 6 -6.03 4.82 -17.60
CA PHE A 6 -7.46 4.95 -17.85
C PHE A 6 -7.97 6.29 -17.32
N SER A 7 -9.00 6.82 -17.98
CA SER A 7 -9.65 8.05 -17.54
C SER A 7 -10.22 7.87 -16.12
N PRO A 8 -10.04 8.87 -15.24
CA PRO A 8 -10.53 8.79 -13.89
C PRO A 8 -12.06 8.82 -13.83
N ARG A 9 -12.60 8.07 -12.90
CA ARG A 9 -13.99 8.17 -12.47
C ARG A 9 -14.04 8.08 -10.94
N GLN A 10 -15.11 8.57 -10.35
CA GLN A 10 -15.26 8.49 -8.91
C GLN A 10 -15.31 7.03 -8.46
N PRO A 11 -14.46 6.63 -7.48
CA PRO A 11 -14.38 5.23 -7.07
C PRO A 11 -15.62 4.78 -6.31
N ALA A 12 -15.95 3.51 -6.45
CA ALA A 12 -16.98 2.85 -5.65
C ALA A 12 -16.37 2.17 -4.43
N ALA A 13 -17.16 2.03 -3.36
CA ALA A 13 -16.83 1.14 -2.26
C ALA A 13 -16.77 -0.32 -2.76
N SER A 14 -15.93 -1.15 -2.12
CA SER A 14 -15.72 -2.54 -2.53
C SER A 14 -17.01 -3.36 -2.61
N ALA A 15 -17.93 -3.13 -1.67
CA ALA A 15 -19.21 -3.84 -1.60
C ALA A 15 -20.11 -3.64 -2.83
N ARG A 16 -19.88 -2.56 -3.60
CA ARG A 16 -20.69 -2.20 -4.78
C ARG A 16 -19.87 -2.16 -6.05
N LEU A 17 -18.58 -2.52 -5.98
CA LEU A 17 -17.67 -2.40 -7.10
C LEU A 17 -17.97 -3.46 -8.18
N PRO A 18 -18.37 -3.06 -9.39
CA PRO A 18 -18.43 -4.00 -10.51
C PRO A 18 -17.02 -4.43 -10.91
N LEU A 19 -16.92 -5.41 -11.80
CA LEU A 19 -15.64 -5.77 -12.40
C LEU A 19 -14.95 -4.51 -12.95
N THR A 20 -13.74 -4.24 -12.47
CA THR A 20 -13.01 -3.02 -12.80
C THR A 20 -11.54 -3.32 -13.07
N LEU A 21 -11.02 -2.79 -14.17
CA LEU A 21 -9.60 -2.70 -14.46
C LEU A 21 -9.10 -1.33 -14.02
N ILE A 22 -7.93 -1.34 -13.36
CA ILE A 22 -7.40 -0.15 -12.68
C ILE A 22 -5.96 0.06 -13.10
N THR A 23 -5.64 1.20 -13.71
CA THR A 23 -4.24 1.59 -13.89
C THR A 23 -3.71 2.19 -12.60
N LEU A 24 -2.61 1.64 -12.07
CA LEU A 24 -1.99 2.13 -10.84
C LEU A 24 -0.96 3.23 -11.16
N ASP A 25 -1.40 4.30 -11.77
CA ASP A 25 -0.55 5.39 -12.24
C ASP A 25 0.12 6.18 -11.11
N ASP A 26 -0.44 6.17 -9.88
CA ASP A 26 0.16 6.79 -8.70
C ASP A 26 1.06 5.85 -7.89
N TRP A 27 1.19 4.60 -8.31
CA TRP A 27 2.17 3.65 -7.80
C TRP A 27 3.29 3.44 -8.80
N ALA A 28 4.44 3.02 -8.31
CA ALA A 28 5.62 2.83 -9.13
C ALA A 28 6.38 1.57 -8.74
N LEU A 29 7.02 0.98 -9.72
CA LEU A 29 7.81 -0.25 -9.58
C LEU A 29 9.29 0.09 -9.51
N ALA A 30 10.03 -0.68 -8.71
CA ALA A 30 11.48 -0.70 -8.69
C ALA A 30 11.97 -2.14 -8.59
N THR A 31 13.20 -2.38 -9.00
CA THR A 31 13.82 -3.71 -9.00
C THR A 31 15.19 -3.68 -8.31
N LEU A 32 15.50 -4.80 -7.67
CA LEU A 32 16.84 -5.13 -7.17
C LEU A 32 17.30 -6.43 -7.82
N THR A 33 18.42 -6.38 -8.52
CA THR A 33 19.02 -7.55 -9.16
C THR A 33 20.51 -7.64 -8.80
N GLY A 34 21.10 -8.80 -9.02
CA GLY A 34 22.52 -9.03 -8.73
C GLY A 34 22.74 -10.03 -7.60
N ALA A 35 23.96 -10.54 -7.49
CA ALA A 35 24.32 -11.62 -6.58
C ALA A 35 24.09 -11.27 -5.10
N ASP A 36 24.21 -10.00 -4.74
CA ASP A 36 24.05 -9.53 -3.35
C ASP A 36 22.68 -8.93 -3.06
N SER A 37 21.70 -9.04 -3.98
CA SER A 37 20.39 -8.39 -3.82
C SER A 37 19.64 -8.82 -2.56
N GLU A 38 19.58 -10.10 -2.25
CA GLU A 38 18.93 -10.60 -1.03
C GLU A 38 19.65 -10.12 0.23
N LYS A 39 20.98 -10.30 0.30
CA LYS A 39 21.77 -9.88 1.45
C LYS A 39 21.69 -8.37 1.69
N TYR A 40 21.74 -7.60 0.63
CA TYR A 40 21.66 -6.14 0.73
C TYR A 40 20.28 -5.70 1.21
N LEU A 41 19.22 -6.20 0.60
CA LEU A 41 17.86 -5.85 0.97
C LEU A 41 17.52 -6.30 2.40
N GLN A 42 18.04 -7.46 2.84
CA GLN A 42 17.88 -7.97 4.19
C GLN A 42 18.38 -6.96 5.25
N GLY A 43 19.43 -6.23 4.97
CA GLY A 43 19.98 -5.19 5.86
C GLY A 43 19.29 -3.83 5.75
N GLN A 44 18.30 -3.67 4.87
CA GLN A 44 17.67 -2.38 4.61
C GLN A 44 16.19 -2.31 5.00
N VAL A 45 15.48 -3.43 5.04
CA VAL A 45 14.04 -3.45 5.29
C VAL A 45 13.69 -4.24 6.55
N THR A 46 12.50 -3.98 7.07
CA THR A 46 12.01 -4.57 8.33
C THR A 46 11.61 -6.03 8.22
N ALA A 47 11.27 -6.50 7.03
CA ALA A 47 10.84 -7.88 6.81
C ALA A 47 12.02 -8.84 6.67
N ASP A 48 11.80 -10.14 6.94
CA ASP A 48 12.78 -11.19 6.69
C ASP A 48 12.75 -11.60 5.22
N VAL A 49 13.58 -10.97 4.43
CA VAL A 49 13.67 -11.16 2.97
C VAL A 49 14.12 -12.58 2.61
N ALA A 50 14.99 -13.16 3.43
CA ALA A 50 15.49 -14.51 3.21
C ALA A 50 14.38 -15.58 3.30
N GLN A 51 13.33 -15.32 4.07
CA GLN A 51 12.17 -16.20 4.23
C GLN A 51 11.07 -15.96 3.19
N LEU A 52 11.17 -14.89 2.42
CA LEU A 52 10.20 -14.58 1.38
C LEU A 52 10.33 -15.57 0.21
N THR A 53 9.28 -16.36 -0.02
CA THR A 53 9.25 -17.31 -1.13
C THR A 53 8.81 -16.64 -2.44
N GLU A 54 8.95 -17.35 -3.56
CA GLU A 54 8.49 -16.88 -4.87
C GLU A 54 6.96 -16.83 -5.00
N HIS A 55 6.22 -17.39 -4.03
CA HIS A 55 4.76 -17.44 -4.01
C HIS A 55 4.15 -16.51 -2.96
N GLN A 56 4.93 -15.58 -2.45
CA GLN A 56 4.50 -14.64 -1.43
C GLN A 56 4.84 -13.20 -1.82
N HIS A 57 4.07 -12.28 -1.29
CA HIS A 57 4.43 -10.87 -1.26
C HIS A 57 4.09 -10.32 0.13
N LEU A 58 4.75 -9.27 0.52
CA LEU A 58 4.53 -8.66 1.82
C LEU A 58 4.75 -7.14 1.78
N LEU A 59 4.24 -6.45 2.80
CA LEU A 59 4.43 -5.03 2.96
C LEU A 59 5.55 -4.80 3.98
N ALA A 60 6.73 -4.44 3.50
CA ALA A 60 7.89 -4.12 4.33
C ALA A 60 8.07 -2.61 4.49
N ALA A 61 8.80 -2.18 5.50
CA ALA A 61 9.20 -0.79 5.65
C ALA A 61 10.69 -0.62 5.36
N HIS A 62 11.04 0.45 4.66
CA HIS A 62 12.40 0.95 4.52
C HIS A 62 12.55 2.19 5.38
N CYS A 63 13.40 2.13 6.40
CA CYS A 63 13.52 3.14 7.43
C CYS A 63 14.83 3.91 7.34
N ASP A 64 14.83 5.13 7.88
CA ASP A 64 16.04 5.86 8.20
C ASP A 64 16.69 5.29 9.48
N PRO A 65 17.91 5.75 9.85
CA PRO A 65 18.58 5.28 11.07
C PRO A 65 17.80 5.53 12.38
N LYS A 66 16.85 6.44 12.37
CA LYS A 66 15.96 6.73 13.52
C LYS A 66 14.71 5.86 13.54
N GLY A 67 14.57 4.91 12.63
CA GLY A 67 13.42 4.02 12.51
C GLY A 67 12.18 4.65 11.89
N LYS A 68 12.31 5.83 11.28
CA LYS A 68 11.22 6.47 10.54
C LYS A 68 11.19 5.96 9.11
N MET A 69 10.01 5.60 8.62
CA MET A 69 9.87 5.06 7.27
C MET A 69 10.12 6.11 6.20
N TRP A 70 11.06 5.85 5.31
CA TRP A 70 11.12 6.53 4.01
C TRP A 70 9.88 6.17 3.19
N SER A 71 9.54 4.88 3.18
CA SER A 71 8.41 4.33 2.45
C SER A 71 8.05 2.94 2.98
N ASN A 72 6.85 2.49 2.67
CA ASN A 72 6.47 1.09 2.74
C ASN A 72 6.51 0.49 1.33
N LEU A 73 6.96 -0.74 1.24
CA LEU A 73 7.27 -1.42 -0.01
C LEU A 73 6.44 -2.70 -0.10
N ARG A 74 5.64 -2.86 -1.16
CA ARG A 74 5.03 -4.15 -1.48
C ARG A 74 6.08 -4.99 -2.19
N LEU A 75 6.74 -5.85 -1.43
CA LEU A 75 7.94 -6.58 -1.81
C LEU A 75 7.61 -8.00 -2.26
N PHE A 76 8.24 -8.45 -3.34
CA PHE A 76 8.12 -9.81 -3.86
C PHE A 76 9.34 -10.20 -4.69
N ARG A 77 9.56 -11.51 -4.84
CA ARG A 77 10.59 -12.01 -5.76
C ARG A 77 10.08 -11.95 -7.20
N ARG A 78 10.95 -11.49 -8.09
CA ARG A 78 10.64 -11.38 -9.51
C ARG A 78 11.89 -11.67 -10.32
N GLN A 79 11.80 -12.60 -11.27
CA GLN A 79 12.96 -13.04 -12.05
C GLN A 79 14.12 -13.45 -11.13
N ASP A 80 15.32 -12.95 -11.37
CA ASP A 80 16.53 -13.31 -10.60
C ASP A 80 16.77 -12.37 -9.40
N GLY A 81 15.78 -11.64 -8.96
CA GLY A 81 15.93 -10.67 -7.89
C GLY A 81 14.64 -10.36 -7.18
N PHE A 82 14.48 -9.09 -6.83
CA PHE A 82 13.31 -8.57 -6.14
C PHE A 82 12.70 -7.42 -6.90
N ALA A 83 11.41 -7.25 -6.71
CA ALA A 83 10.68 -6.06 -7.12
C ALA A 83 9.90 -5.52 -5.93
N PHE A 84 9.63 -4.24 -5.94
CA PHE A 84 8.71 -3.65 -4.98
C PHE A 84 7.92 -2.52 -5.60
N ILE A 85 6.74 -2.32 -5.03
CA ILE A 85 5.79 -1.29 -5.45
C ILE A 85 5.60 -0.32 -4.30
N GLU A 86 5.64 0.95 -4.59
CA GLU A 86 5.44 2.06 -3.66
C GLU A 86 4.73 3.21 -4.36
N ARG A 87 4.34 4.23 -3.61
CA ARG A 87 3.77 5.43 -4.21
C ARG A 87 4.79 6.11 -5.12
N ARG A 88 4.32 6.54 -6.27
CA ARG A 88 5.18 7.21 -7.27
C ARG A 88 5.83 8.47 -6.72
N SER A 89 5.14 9.22 -5.86
CA SER A 89 5.67 10.44 -5.25
C SER A 89 6.93 10.21 -4.40
N LEU A 90 7.15 8.97 -3.94
CA LEU A 90 8.26 8.61 -3.06
C LEU A 90 9.43 7.95 -3.79
N ARG A 91 9.18 7.29 -4.91
CA ARG A 91 10.11 6.32 -5.47
C ARG A 91 11.52 6.85 -5.67
N ASP A 92 11.68 8.01 -6.27
CA ASP A 92 13.01 8.54 -6.59
C ASP A 92 13.81 8.87 -5.33
N ALA A 93 13.18 9.50 -4.35
CA ALA A 93 13.81 9.82 -3.07
C ALA A 93 14.14 8.56 -2.26
N GLN A 94 13.22 7.59 -2.23
CA GLN A 94 13.41 6.31 -1.54
C GLN A 94 14.55 5.51 -2.18
N LEU A 95 14.61 5.42 -3.50
CA LEU A 95 15.69 4.72 -4.21
C LEU A 95 17.06 5.37 -3.95
N LYS A 96 17.11 6.69 -3.88
CA LYS A 96 18.33 7.41 -3.52
C LYS A 96 18.86 6.97 -2.15
N GLU A 97 17.97 6.88 -1.16
CA GLU A 97 18.34 6.41 0.19
C GLU A 97 18.72 4.92 0.19
N LEU A 98 17.99 4.08 -0.55
CA LEU A 98 18.29 2.65 -0.66
C LEU A 98 19.65 2.40 -1.31
N LYS A 99 20.05 3.20 -2.29
CA LYS A 99 21.36 3.09 -2.97
C LYS A 99 22.54 3.54 -2.13
N LYS A 100 22.29 4.32 -1.09
CA LYS A 100 23.34 5.01 -0.32
C LYS A 100 24.42 4.08 0.24
N TYR A 101 24.06 2.89 0.64
CA TYR A 101 24.98 1.90 1.24
C TYR A 101 25.34 0.75 0.29
N ALA A 102 24.97 0.84 -0.98
CA ALA A 102 25.13 -0.24 -1.95
C ALA A 102 26.50 -0.27 -2.66
N VAL A 103 27.38 0.69 -2.38
CA VAL A 103 28.62 0.93 -3.14
C VAL A 103 29.50 -0.32 -3.28
N PHE A 104 29.56 -1.16 -2.25
CA PHE A 104 30.39 -2.36 -2.24
C PHE A 104 29.60 -3.66 -2.48
N SER A 105 28.34 -3.56 -2.79
CA SER A 105 27.46 -4.71 -3.02
C SER A 105 27.21 -4.92 -4.51
N LYS A 106 27.21 -6.18 -4.93
CA LYS A 106 26.87 -6.56 -6.31
C LYS A 106 25.34 -6.54 -6.47
N VAL A 107 24.78 -5.35 -6.48
CA VAL A 107 23.36 -5.11 -6.61
C VAL A 107 23.09 -3.95 -7.57
N THR A 108 22.12 -4.13 -8.43
CA THR A 108 21.57 -3.07 -9.28
C THR A 108 20.18 -2.71 -8.78
N ILE A 109 20.00 -1.46 -8.40
CA ILE A 109 18.75 -0.92 -7.89
C ILE A 109 18.26 0.10 -8.92
N ALA A 110 17.09 -0.14 -9.50
CA ALA A 110 16.61 0.67 -10.61
C ALA A 110 15.09 0.90 -10.54
N PRO A 111 14.63 2.10 -10.97
CA PRO A 111 13.21 2.28 -11.26
C PRO A 111 12.83 1.45 -12.48
N ASP A 112 11.61 0.96 -12.51
CA ASP A 112 11.05 0.26 -13.66
C ASP A 112 9.77 0.98 -14.11
N ASP A 113 9.87 1.70 -15.22
CA ASP A 113 8.75 2.39 -15.87
C ASP A 113 8.32 1.71 -17.19
N GLU A 114 8.93 0.58 -17.52
CA GLU A 114 8.59 -0.20 -18.71
C GLU A 114 7.44 -1.17 -18.47
N HIS A 115 7.33 -1.71 -17.24
CA HIS A 115 6.25 -2.60 -16.87
C HIS A 115 5.00 -1.81 -16.40
N VAL A 116 3.86 -2.41 -16.62
CA VAL A 116 2.55 -1.86 -16.27
C VAL A 116 2.06 -2.46 -14.96
N LEU A 117 1.54 -1.63 -14.08
CA LEU A 117 0.82 -2.04 -12.87
C LEU A 117 -0.69 -1.94 -13.16
N LEU A 118 -1.36 -3.09 -13.22
CA LEU A 118 -2.77 -3.17 -13.57
C LEU A 118 -3.54 -3.92 -12.46
N GLY A 119 -4.46 -3.22 -11.80
CA GLY A 119 -5.36 -3.81 -10.82
C GLY A 119 -6.58 -4.42 -11.49
N VAL A 120 -7.04 -5.55 -10.94
CA VAL A 120 -8.32 -6.18 -11.32
C VAL A 120 -9.09 -6.43 -10.03
N ALA A 121 -10.24 -5.83 -9.90
CA ALA A 121 -11.03 -5.84 -8.68
C ALA A 121 -12.53 -5.87 -9.00
N GLY A 122 -13.33 -6.06 -7.94
CA GLY A 122 -14.78 -6.02 -8.04
C GLY A 122 -15.42 -7.37 -8.35
N PHE A 123 -16.70 -7.31 -8.63
CA PHE A 123 -17.51 -8.50 -8.85
C PHE A 123 -16.94 -9.37 -9.99
N GLN A 124 -16.74 -10.66 -9.72
CA GLN A 124 -16.22 -11.62 -10.70
C GLN A 124 -14.80 -11.36 -11.20
N ALA A 125 -13.96 -10.68 -10.44
CA ALA A 125 -12.57 -10.42 -10.83
C ALA A 125 -11.79 -11.73 -11.11
N ARG A 126 -11.90 -12.73 -10.23
CA ARG A 126 -11.27 -14.05 -10.43
C ARG A 126 -11.77 -14.73 -11.69
N ALA A 127 -13.07 -14.77 -11.90
CA ALA A 127 -13.68 -15.40 -13.08
C ALA A 127 -13.22 -14.75 -14.38
N ALA A 128 -13.08 -13.43 -14.40
CA ALA A 128 -12.59 -12.66 -15.54
C ALA A 128 -11.14 -13.04 -15.89
N LEU A 129 -10.27 -13.17 -14.89
CA LEU A 129 -8.85 -13.50 -15.10
C LEU A 129 -8.63 -14.99 -15.43
N LYS A 130 -9.53 -15.87 -15.01
CA LYS A 130 -9.40 -17.32 -15.16
C LYS A 130 -9.27 -17.79 -16.62
N ASN A 131 -9.85 -17.04 -17.54
CA ASN A 131 -9.78 -17.33 -18.98
C ASN A 131 -8.53 -16.73 -19.65
N LEU A 132 -7.78 -15.90 -18.95
CA LEU A 132 -6.65 -15.15 -19.50
C LEU A 132 -5.28 -15.70 -19.05
N PHE A 133 -5.24 -16.39 -17.90
CA PHE A 133 -4.03 -16.94 -17.32
C PHE A 133 -4.24 -18.39 -16.92
N ALA A 134 -3.18 -19.20 -17.05
CA ALA A 134 -3.24 -20.62 -16.75
C ALA A 134 -3.45 -20.91 -15.25
N GLU A 135 -2.89 -20.09 -14.39
CA GLU A 135 -2.99 -20.19 -12.94
C GLU A 135 -3.23 -18.81 -12.34
N LEU A 136 -4.06 -18.76 -11.29
CA LEU A 136 -4.29 -17.54 -10.53
C LEU A 136 -3.86 -17.73 -9.07
N PRO A 137 -3.35 -16.67 -8.43
CA PRO A 137 -3.00 -16.74 -7.02
C PRO A 137 -4.24 -16.82 -6.12
N ASP A 138 -4.03 -17.30 -4.90
CA ASP A 138 -5.03 -17.44 -3.85
C ASP A 138 -4.39 -17.25 -2.46
N ALA A 139 -5.13 -17.58 -1.39
CA ALA A 139 -4.66 -17.43 -0.02
C ALA A 139 -3.41 -18.27 0.31
N GLU A 140 -3.23 -19.42 -0.34
CA GLU A 140 -2.08 -20.30 -0.10
C GLU A 140 -0.88 -19.94 -0.98
N LYS A 141 -1.13 -19.50 -2.20
CA LYS A 141 -0.14 -19.13 -3.19
C LYS A 141 -0.43 -17.73 -3.67
N GLN A 142 0.05 -16.75 -2.91
CA GLN A 142 -0.34 -15.34 -3.06
C GLN A 142 0.29 -14.63 -4.26
N LEU A 143 1.26 -15.27 -4.89
CA LEU A 143 1.92 -14.76 -6.08
C LEU A 143 2.13 -15.88 -7.09
N VAL A 144 1.74 -15.63 -8.32
CA VAL A 144 1.91 -16.55 -9.45
C VAL A 144 2.58 -15.77 -10.57
N SER A 145 3.53 -16.42 -11.25
CA SER A 145 4.22 -15.84 -12.41
C SER A 145 3.91 -16.63 -13.67
N GLU A 146 3.61 -15.90 -14.75
CA GLU A 146 3.42 -16.47 -16.09
C GLU A 146 4.12 -15.55 -17.10
N GLY A 147 5.18 -16.04 -17.73
CA GLY A 147 6.02 -15.21 -18.61
C GLY A 147 6.56 -13.99 -17.89
N ALA A 148 6.36 -12.82 -18.45
CA ALA A 148 6.76 -11.53 -17.87
C ALA A 148 5.78 -11.00 -16.82
N THR A 149 4.70 -11.71 -16.53
CA THR A 149 3.64 -11.26 -15.63
C THR A 149 3.78 -11.88 -14.26
N SER A 150 3.77 -11.04 -13.22
CA SER A 150 3.54 -11.45 -11.84
C SER A 150 2.14 -11.04 -11.43
N ILE A 151 1.38 -11.95 -10.84
CA ILE A 151 0.02 -11.71 -10.36
C ILE A 151 0.04 -11.80 -8.84
N LEU A 152 -0.26 -10.70 -8.17
CA LEU A 152 -0.33 -10.61 -6.71
C LEU A 152 -1.80 -10.67 -6.27
N TRP A 153 -2.07 -11.50 -5.28
CA TRP A 153 -3.39 -11.65 -4.68
C TRP A 153 -3.52 -10.85 -3.41
N PHE A 154 -4.68 -10.21 -3.23
CA PHE A 154 -5.04 -9.45 -2.02
C PHE A 154 -6.41 -9.94 -1.54
N GLU A 155 -6.51 -10.21 -0.24
CA GLU A 155 -7.75 -10.66 0.38
C GLU A 155 -8.73 -9.51 0.62
N HIS A 156 -8.22 -8.38 1.10
CA HIS A 156 -9.03 -7.27 1.60
C HIS A 156 -9.03 -6.04 0.68
N PRO A 157 -10.14 -5.28 0.73
CA PRO A 157 -11.40 -5.45 1.46
C PRO A 157 -12.27 -6.57 0.88
N ALA A 158 -12.04 -6.95 -0.35
CA ALA A 158 -12.55 -8.09 -1.08
C ALA A 158 -11.46 -8.57 -2.02
N GLU A 159 -11.53 -9.81 -2.46
CA GLU A 159 -10.52 -10.40 -3.34
C GLU A 159 -10.23 -9.52 -4.54
N ARG A 160 -8.97 -9.20 -4.76
CA ARG A 160 -8.48 -8.40 -5.89
C ARG A 160 -7.07 -8.82 -6.28
N PHE A 161 -6.67 -8.43 -7.49
CA PHE A 161 -5.41 -8.83 -8.09
C PHE A 161 -4.64 -7.62 -8.57
N LEU A 162 -3.31 -7.69 -8.49
CA LEU A 162 -2.42 -6.72 -9.08
C LEU A 162 -1.49 -7.45 -10.05
N LEU A 163 -1.55 -7.05 -11.32
CA LEU A 163 -0.67 -7.57 -12.36
C LEU A 163 0.51 -6.62 -12.54
N VAL A 164 1.71 -7.17 -12.43
CA VAL A 164 2.95 -6.52 -12.87
C VAL A 164 3.31 -7.17 -14.18
N THR A 165 3.17 -6.47 -15.29
CA THR A 165 3.19 -7.10 -16.61
C THR A 165 3.80 -6.20 -17.69
N ASP A 166 4.04 -6.75 -18.87
CA ASP A 166 4.44 -5.97 -20.03
C ASP A 166 3.25 -5.25 -20.67
N GLU A 167 3.56 -4.27 -21.52
CA GLU A 167 2.53 -3.47 -22.21
C GLU A 167 1.64 -4.35 -23.08
N ALA A 168 2.19 -5.30 -23.81
CA ALA A 168 1.42 -6.19 -24.70
C ALA A 168 0.41 -7.04 -23.92
N THR A 169 0.78 -7.58 -22.77
CA THR A 169 -0.12 -8.35 -21.90
C THR A 169 -1.18 -7.43 -21.28
N ALA A 170 -0.81 -6.24 -20.83
CA ALA A 170 -1.77 -5.26 -20.31
C ALA A 170 -2.82 -4.88 -21.36
N GLU A 171 -2.43 -4.68 -22.60
CA GLU A 171 -3.33 -4.44 -23.73
C GLU A 171 -4.22 -5.64 -24.00
N ARG A 172 -3.67 -6.84 -24.01
CA ARG A 172 -4.43 -8.10 -24.19
C ARG A 172 -5.51 -8.28 -23.12
N VAL A 173 -5.18 -8.04 -21.85
CA VAL A 173 -6.14 -8.12 -20.75
C VAL A 173 -7.23 -7.04 -20.91
N THR A 174 -6.84 -5.84 -21.21
CA THR A 174 -7.77 -4.72 -21.41
C THR A 174 -8.73 -5.00 -22.55
N ASP A 175 -8.23 -5.46 -23.69
CA ASP A 175 -9.05 -5.78 -24.86
C ASP A 175 -10.00 -6.95 -24.59
N ALA A 176 -9.53 -7.99 -23.90
CA ALA A 176 -10.35 -9.15 -23.57
C ALA A 176 -11.53 -8.80 -22.63
N LEU A 177 -11.35 -7.82 -21.75
CA LEU A 177 -12.37 -7.41 -20.79
C LEU A 177 -13.12 -6.15 -21.18
N ARG A 178 -12.83 -5.60 -22.35
CA ARG A 178 -13.51 -4.44 -22.90
C ARG A 178 -15.02 -4.73 -23.10
N GLY A 179 -15.85 -3.83 -22.56
CA GLY A 179 -17.30 -4.00 -22.57
C GLY A 179 -17.87 -4.78 -21.38
N GLU A 180 -17.06 -5.53 -20.65
CA GLU A 180 -17.46 -6.20 -19.42
C GLU A 180 -16.99 -5.43 -18.17
N ALA A 181 -15.75 -4.95 -18.19
CA ALA A 181 -15.15 -4.25 -17.07
C ALA A 181 -15.30 -2.73 -17.17
N GLN A 182 -15.49 -2.09 -16.04
CA GLN A 182 -15.26 -0.66 -15.90
C GLN A 182 -13.76 -0.38 -15.94
N LEU A 183 -13.40 0.81 -16.37
CA LEU A 183 -12.01 1.29 -16.38
C LEU A 183 -11.89 2.43 -15.38
N ASN A 184 -10.85 2.43 -14.57
CA ASN A 184 -10.54 3.51 -13.64
C ASN A 184 -9.04 3.64 -13.44
N ASN A 185 -8.62 4.72 -12.80
CA ASN A 185 -7.23 4.97 -12.44
C ASN A 185 -6.94 4.64 -10.97
N SER A 186 -5.79 5.08 -10.49
CA SER A 186 -5.30 4.86 -9.13
C SER A 186 -6.27 5.20 -8.01
N GLN A 187 -7.22 6.09 -8.21
CA GLN A 187 -8.16 6.50 -7.16
C GLN A 187 -9.02 5.32 -6.68
N GLN A 188 -9.38 4.41 -7.58
CA GLN A 188 -10.11 3.19 -7.18
C GLN A 188 -9.24 2.26 -6.34
N TRP A 189 -7.96 2.09 -6.70
CA TRP A 189 -7.04 1.26 -5.90
C TRP A 189 -6.75 1.89 -4.55
N LEU A 190 -6.63 3.21 -4.51
CA LEU A 190 -6.48 3.98 -3.28
C LEU A 190 -7.67 3.75 -2.33
N ALA A 191 -8.90 3.82 -2.84
CA ALA A 191 -10.10 3.53 -2.05
C ALA A 191 -10.06 2.12 -1.46
N LEU A 192 -9.68 1.12 -2.25
CA LEU A 192 -9.57 -0.27 -1.79
C LEU A 192 -8.46 -0.44 -0.72
N ASN A 193 -7.32 0.22 -0.88
CA ASN A 193 -6.26 0.20 0.13
C ASN A 193 -6.69 0.86 1.45
N ILE A 194 -7.44 1.96 1.39
CA ILE A 194 -7.97 2.60 2.60
C ILE A 194 -8.95 1.66 3.31
N GLU A 195 -9.89 1.05 2.61
CA GLU A 195 -10.82 0.07 3.18
C GLU A 195 -10.08 -1.14 3.77
N ALA A 196 -9.00 -1.59 3.13
CA ALA A 196 -8.19 -2.72 3.58
C ALA A 196 -7.29 -2.39 4.79
N GLY A 197 -7.20 -1.13 5.19
CA GLY A 197 -6.28 -0.71 6.24
C GLY A 197 -4.81 -0.84 5.86
N LEU A 198 -4.49 -0.81 4.57
CA LEU A 198 -3.11 -0.84 4.07
C LEU A 198 -2.55 0.59 4.00
N PRO A 199 -1.47 0.89 4.72
CA PRO A 199 -0.95 2.25 4.77
C PRO A 199 -0.45 2.73 3.41
N VAL A 200 -0.81 3.96 3.07
CA VAL A 200 -0.41 4.66 1.85
C VAL A 200 0.49 5.82 2.26
N ILE A 201 1.79 5.68 2.02
CA ILE A 201 2.76 6.71 2.38
C ILE A 201 3.15 7.49 1.11
N ASP A 202 2.81 8.76 1.08
CA ASP A 202 3.23 9.70 0.05
C ASP A 202 4.36 10.60 0.56
N ALA A 203 4.92 11.43 -0.32
CA ALA A 203 6.06 12.28 -0.01
C ALA A 203 5.85 13.16 1.23
N ALA A 204 4.63 13.67 1.45
CA ALA A 204 4.29 14.48 2.61
C ALA A 204 4.49 13.76 3.96
N ASN A 205 4.41 12.44 3.98
CA ASN A 205 4.51 11.62 5.18
C ASN A 205 5.78 10.79 5.27
N SER A 206 6.71 10.95 4.33
CA SER A 206 8.00 10.27 4.36
C SER A 206 8.82 10.70 5.58
N ALA A 207 9.49 9.75 6.24
CA ALA A 207 10.32 9.97 7.43
C ALA A 207 9.56 10.58 8.63
N GLN A 208 8.26 10.34 8.72
CA GLN A 208 7.42 10.87 9.80
C GLN A 208 7.07 9.80 10.85
N PHE A 209 6.90 8.55 10.44
CA PHE A 209 6.33 7.50 11.28
C PHE A 209 7.24 6.28 11.38
N ILE A 210 7.29 5.70 12.57
CA ILE A 210 7.82 4.34 12.73
C ILE A 210 6.82 3.34 12.11
N PRO A 211 7.27 2.15 11.68
CA PRO A 211 6.38 1.19 11.01
C PRO A 211 5.13 0.81 11.82
N GLN A 212 5.25 0.63 13.13
CA GLN A 212 4.12 0.28 14.00
C GLN A 212 3.04 1.36 14.04
N ALA A 213 3.40 2.62 13.87
CA ALA A 213 2.43 3.72 13.84
C ALA A 213 1.48 3.66 12.63
N THR A 214 1.84 2.89 11.61
CA THR A 214 1.04 2.66 10.41
C THR A 214 0.61 1.20 10.24
N ASN A 215 0.60 0.45 11.33
CA ASN A 215 0.12 -0.94 11.40
C ASN A 215 0.98 -1.97 10.64
N ILE A 216 2.20 -1.63 10.24
CA ILE A 216 3.07 -2.55 9.48
C ILE A 216 3.36 -3.82 10.28
N GLN A 217 3.48 -3.74 11.61
CA GLN A 217 3.67 -4.92 12.45
C GLN A 217 2.44 -5.85 12.39
N ALA A 218 1.24 -5.32 12.58
CA ALA A 218 0.00 -6.09 12.49
C ALA A 218 -0.21 -6.70 11.10
N LEU A 219 0.33 -6.07 10.07
CA LEU A 219 0.28 -6.54 8.69
C LEU A 219 1.40 -7.54 8.33
N GLY A 220 2.22 -7.94 9.31
CA GLY A 220 3.27 -8.94 9.11
C GLY A 220 4.53 -8.42 8.43
N GLY A 221 4.72 -7.11 8.36
CA GLY A 221 5.84 -6.48 7.65
C GLY A 221 7.13 -6.33 8.45
N ILE A 222 7.16 -6.76 9.70
CA ILE A 222 8.32 -6.63 10.58
C ILE A 222 8.73 -8.00 11.11
N SER A 223 10.01 -8.35 10.97
CA SER A 223 10.61 -9.50 11.63
C SER A 223 11.42 -9.04 12.82
N PHE A 224 11.19 -9.68 13.97
CA PHE A 224 11.98 -9.48 15.20
C PHE A 224 13.01 -10.58 15.44
N LYS A 225 13.12 -11.52 14.50
CA LYS A 225 14.01 -12.70 14.60
C LYS A 225 15.15 -12.68 13.59
N LYS A 226 15.16 -11.72 12.68
CA LYS A 226 16.20 -11.57 11.67
C LYS A 226 17.43 -10.83 12.23
N GLY A 227 18.51 -10.78 11.45
CA GLY A 227 19.70 -9.97 11.75
C GLY A 227 19.44 -8.47 11.65
N CYS A 228 20.53 -7.70 11.75
CA CYS A 228 20.44 -6.24 11.80
C CYS A 228 19.97 -5.61 10.50
N TYR A 229 19.19 -4.54 10.63
CA TYR A 229 18.79 -3.68 9.51
C TYR A 229 18.71 -2.22 9.97
N THR A 230 18.73 -1.30 9.02
CA THR A 230 18.68 0.14 9.30
C THR A 230 17.41 0.53 10.06
N GLY A 231 17.57 1.20 11.19
CA GLY A 231 16.47 1.65 12.04
C GLY A 231 15.94 0.62 13.04
N GLN A 232 16.51 -0.58 13.07
CA GLN A 232 16.03 -1.69 13.89
C GLN A 232 15.91 -1.36 15.37
N GLU A 233 16.83 -0.60 15.95
CA GLU A 233 16.81 -0.27 17.38
C GLU A 233 15.50 0.41 17.78
N MET A 234 15.06 1.40 17.03
CA MET A 234 13.84 2.16 17.33
C MET A 234 12.58 1.33 17.08
N VAL A 235 12.58 0.51 16.03
CA VAL A 235 11.48 -0.43 15.75
C VAL A 235 11.35 -1.47 16.86
N ALA A 236 12.47 -2.01 17.35
CA ALA A 236 12.49 -2.95 18.46
C ALA A 236 12.02 -2.30 19.79
N ARG A 237 12.44 -1.07 20.07
CA ARG A 237 11.94 -0.33 21.24
C ARG A 237 10.43 -0.13 21.21
N ALA A 238 9.87 0.14 20.05
CA ALA A 238 8.43 0.30 19.91
C ALA A 238 7.67 -0.97 20.33
N LYS A 239 8.18 -2.14 19.98
CA LYS A 239 7.60 -3.41 20.42
C LYS A 239 7.87 -3.71 21.90
N PHE A 240 9.13 -3.79 22.28
CA PHE A 240 9.53 -4.38 23.58
C PHE A 240 9.44 -3.42 24.77
N ARG A 241 9.36 -2.12 24.52
CA ARG A 241 9.24 -1.08 25.56
C ARG A 241 7.93 -0.30 25.47
N GLY A 242 7.02 -0.68 24.59
CA GLY A 242 5.73 -0.01 24.42
C GLY A 242 5.86 1.47 24.02
N ALA A 243 6.90 1.80 23.26
CA ALA A 243 7.17 3.20 22.89
C ALA A 243 6.19 3.75 21.83
N ASN A 244 5.51 2.85 21.09
CA ASN A 244 4.52 3.27 20.09
C ASN A 244 3.18 3.58 20.76
N LYS A 245 2.66 4.78 20.50
CA LYS A 245 1.35 5.26 20.96
C LYS A 245 0.38 5.56 19.83
N ARG A 246 0.71 5.19 18.60
CA ARG A 246 -0.07 5.52 17.41
C ARG A 246 -0.47 4.27 16.63
N ALA A 247 -1.52 4.41 15.86
CA ALA A 247 -1.99 3.42 14.91
C ALA A 247 -2.63 4.09 13.70
N LEU A 248 -2.76 3.32 12.65
CA LEU A 248 -3.51 3.71 11.46
C LEU A 248 -4.98 3.38 11.67
N TRP A 249 -5.83 4.37 11.37
CA TRP A 249 -7.29 4.26 11.45
C TRP A 249 -7.93 4.57 10.11
N THR A 250 -9.04 3.92 9.83
CA THR A 250 -9.91 4.26 8.71
C THR A 250 -11.12 5.01 9.25
N LEU A 251 -11.38 6.18 8.69
CA LEU A 251 -12.57 6.97 8.99
C LEU A 251 -13.45 7.07 7.74
N ALA A 252 -14.74 7.16 7.95
CA ALA A 252 -15.71 7.40 6.88
C ALA A 252 -16.79 8.39 7.31
N GLY A 253 -17.34 9.11 6.36
CA GLY A 253 -18.40 10.08 6.58
C GLY A 253 -18.49 11.05 5.42
N HIS A 254 -18.66 12.33 5.73
CA HIS A 254 -18.81 13.37 4.74
C HIS A 254 -17.90 14.55 5.02
N ALA A 255 -17.52 15.25 3.98
CA ALA A 255 -16.81 16.52 4.05
C ALA A 255 -17.06 17.34 2.80
N SER A 256 -16.88 18.65 2.90
CA SER A 256 -17.01 19.57 1.75
C SER A 256 -15.80 19.54 0.83
N ARG A 257 -14.68 18.99 1.31
CA ARG A 257 -13.44 18.80 0.53
C ARG A 257 -12.75 17.50 0.92
N VAL A 258 -11.88 17.02 0.06
CA VAL A 258 -11.00 15.88 0.34
C VAL A 258 -9.72 16.41 0.99
N PRO A 259 -9.36 15.97 2.21
CA PRO A 259 -8.13 16.42 2.85
C PRO A 259 -6.91 15.86 2.13
N GLU A 260 -5.81 16.60 2.17
CA GLU A 260 -4.55 16.21 1.57
C GLU A 260 -3.68 15.42 2.57
N ALA A 261 -2.77 14.61 2.03
CA ALA A 261 -1.76 13.93 2.84
C ALA A 261 -0.95 14.94 3.67
N GLY A 262 -0.75 14.65 4.95
CA GLY A 262 -0.05 15.51 5.88
C GLY A 262 -0.91 16.50 6.66
N GLU A 263 -2.18 16.68 6.29
CA GLU A 263 -3.11 17.50 7.06
C GLU A 263 -3.49 16.86 8.39
N ASP A 264 -3.82 17.67 9.38
CA ASP A 264 -4.47 17.24 10.60
C ASP A 264 -5.99 17.16 10.40
N LEU A 265 -6.63 16.24 11.10
CA LEU A 265 -8.07 16.27 11.32
C LEU A 265 -8.42 16.96 12.65
N GLU A 266 -9.69 17.02 12.96
CA GLU A 266 -10.17 17.48 14.25
C GLU A 266 -11.06 16.41 14.90
N MET A 267 -10.91 16.24 16.22
CA MET A 267 -11.72 15.34 17.03
C MET A 267 -12.60 16.16 17.97
N LYS A 268 -13.85 15.76 18.10
CA LYS A 268 -14.82 16.41 19.01
C LYS A 268 -14.48 16.10 20.47
N MET A 269 -14.33 17.15 21.27
CA MET A 269 -14.08 17.09 22.70
C MET A 269 -15.10 17.97 23.43
N GLY A 270 -16.18 17.34 23.87
CA GLY A 270 -17.33 18.09 24.40
C GLY A 270 -17.96 18.95 23.30
N GLU A 271 -17.99 20.25 23.50
CA GLU A 271 -18.48 21.22 22.51
C GLU A 271 -17.40 21.79 21.62
N ASN A 272 -16.13 21.42 21.88
CA ASN A 272 -14.96 21.95 21.16
C ASN A 272 -14.38 20.93 20.21
N TRP A 273 -13.57 21.41 19.30
CA TRP A 273 -12.80 20.60 18.35
C TRP A 273 -11.30 20.74 18.61
N ARG A 274 -10.60 19.62 18.63
CA ARG A 274 -9.16 19.57 18.87
C ARG A 274 -8.48 18.90 17.69
N ARG A 275 -7.37 19.46 17.25
CA ARG A 275 -6.51 18.82 16.22
C ARG A 275 -6.12 17.42 16.66
N THR A 276 -6.19 16.48 15.74
CA THR A 276 -5.83 15.09 15.94
C THR A 276 -5.28 14.46 14.68
N GLY A 277 -4.26 13.63 14.86
CA GLY A 277 -3.74 12.77 13.83
C GLY A 277 -3.09 13.47 12.64
N THR A 278 -2.68 12.64 11.71
CA THR A 278 -2.10 13.06 10.42
C THR A 278 -2.71 12.20 9.32
N VAL A 279 -3.30 12.84 8.33
CA VAL A 279 -3.90 12.18 7.16
C VAL A 279 -2.79 11.57 6.31
N LEU A 280 -2.92 10.28 5.98
CA LEU A 280 -2.07 9.62 4.99
C LEU A 280 -2.68 9.71 3.59
N ALA A 281 -3.96 9.43 3.47
CA ALA A 281 -4.69 9.41 2.21
C ALA A 281 -6.18 9.62 2.44
N ALA A 282 -6.86 10.13 1.44
CA ALA A 282 -8.31 10.29 1.46
C ALA A 282 -8.87 10.20 0.04
N VAL A 283 -10.11 9.77 -0.07
CA VAL A 283 -10.81 9.67 -1.35
C VAL A 283 -12.31 9.85 -1.14
N GLN A 284 -12.96 10.56 -2.06
CA GLN A 284 -14.40 10.65 -2.11
C GLN A 284 -14.97 9.55 -2.99
N LEU A 285 -15.94 8.80 -2.47
CA LEU A 285 -16.63 7.75 -3.20
C LEU A 285 -17.77 8.32 -4.06
N ASP A 286 -18.23 7.50 -5.00
CA ASP A 286 -19.30 7.86 -5.93
C ASP A 286 -20.66 8.11 -5.26
N ASP A 287 -20.86 7.63 -4.03
CA ASP A 287 -22.05 7.90 -3.21
C ASP A 287 -21.91 9.17 -2.33
N GLY A 288 -20.83 9.90 -2.48
CA GLY A 288 -20.53 11.13 -1.75
C GLY A 288 -19.85 10.92 -0.40
N ARG A 289 -19.68 9.68 0.08
CA ARG A 289 -18.92 9.43 1.30
C ARG A 289 -17.44 9.70 1.10
N LEU A 290 -16.80 10.21 2.14
CA LEU A 290 -15.36 10.36 2.22
C LEU A 290 -14.76 9.20 3.02
N LEU A 291 -13.72 8.58 2.48
CA LEU A 291 -12.85 7.66 3.21
C LEU A 291 -11.54 8.36 3.53
N VAL A 292 -11.07 8.24 4.76
CA VAL A 292 -9.81 8.84 5.21
C VAL A 292 -8.98 7.79 5.93
N GLN A 293 -7.71 7.75 5.60
CA GLN A 293 -6.69 6.99 6.32
C GLN A 293 -5.85 7.97 7.13
N VAL A 294 -5.81 7.79 8.45
CA VAL A 294 -5.20 8.72 9.38
C VAL A 294 -4.41 7.99 10.47
N VAL A 295 -3.24 8.52 10.82
CA VAL A 295 -2.47 8.06 11.97
C VAL A 295 -2.85 8.88 13.18
N MET A 296 -3.34 8.22 14.22
CA MET A 296 -3.79 8.84 15.47
C MET A 296 -3.29 8.04 16.68
N ASN A 297 -3.69 8.46 17.88
CA ASN A 297 -3.46 7.68 19.09
C ASN A 297 -4.01 6.25 18.91
N ASN A 298 -3.28 5.26 19.39
CA ASN A 298 -3.68 3.84 19.27
C ASN A 298 -4.80 3.44 20.24
N VAL A 299 -5.13 4.27 21.21
CA VAL A 299 -6.29 4.11 22.10
C VAL A 299 -7.34 5.15 21.70
N MET A 300 -8.46 4.66 21.19
CA MET A 300 -9.52 5.54 20.66
C MET A 300 -10.88 4.96 21.02
N GLU A 301 -11.79 5.81 21.52
CA GLU A 301 -13.16 5.40 21.79
C GLU A 301 -13.90 5.15 20.48
N PRO A 302 -14.64 4.04 20.36
CA PRO A 302 -15.33 3.68 19.10
C PRO A 302 -16.35 4.71 18.60
N ASP A 303 -16.92 5.49 19.51
CA ASP A 303 -17.92 6.53 19.22
C ASP A 303 -17.31 7.92 19.00
N SER A 304 -16.00 8.02 18.95
CA SER A 304 -15.31 9.29 18.66
C SER A 304 -15.78 9.89 17.34
N VAL A 305 -15.94 11.20 17.34
CA VAL A 305 -16.41 11.97 16.18
C VAL A 305 -15.28 12.85 15.68
N PHE A 306 -15.05 12.79 14.38
CA PHE A 306 -14.00 13.53 13.70
C PHE A 306 -14.57 14.42 12.60
N ARG A 307 -13.77 15.35 12.13
CA ARG A 307 -14.09 16.15 10.93
C ARG A 307 -12.81 16.58 10.20
N VAL A 308 -12.97 16.83 8.93
CA VAL A 308 -11.99 17.64 8.20
C VAL A 308 -12.00 19.04 8.81
N ARG A 309 -10.85 19.67 8.89
CA ARG A 309 -10.68 20.95 9.56
C ARG A 309 -11.73 21.96 9.12
N ASP A 310 -12.43 22.56 10.10
CA ASP A 310 -13.48 23.57 9.95
C ASP A 310 -14.70 23.11 9.12
N ASP A 311 -14.87 21.81 8.89
CA ASP A 311 -16.01 21.28 8.15
C ASP A 311 -17.23 21.14 9.07
N ALA A 312 -18.42 21.34 8.48
CA ALA A 312 -19.69 21.12 9.19
C ALA A 312 -20.09 19.64 9.26
N ASN A 313 -19.56 18.82 8.37
CA ASN A 313 -19.83 17.38 8.32
C ASN A 313 -18.86 16.61 9.19
N THR A 314 -19.19 15.36 9.52
CA THR A 314 -18.40 14.54 10.43
C THR A 314 -17.98 13.21 9.83
N LEU A 315 -16.97 12.61 10.45
CA LEU A 315 -16.42 11.30 10.15
C LEU A 315 -16.46 10.43 11.41
N SER A 316 -16.58 9.12 11.22
CA SER A 316 -16.55 8.13 12.29
C SER A 316 -15.58 7.02 11.96
N ILE A 317 -15.15 6.25 12.99
CA ILE A 317 -14.25 5.13 12.82
C ILE A 317 -14.95 3.99 12.10
N GLU A 318 -14.28 3.48 11.05
CA GLU A 318 -14.62 2.22 10.40
C GLU A 318 -13.70 1.11 10.92
N PRO A 319 -14.23 -0.10 11.16
CA PRO A 319 -13.40 -1.21 11.63
C PRO A 319 -12.35 -1.62 10.60
N LEU A 320 -11.14 -1.93 11.09
CA LEU A 320 -10.09 -2.52 10.27
C LEU A 320 -10.39 -4.01 10.02
N PRO A 321 -10.02 -4.58 8.87
CA PRO A 321 -10.23 -6.01 8.58
C PRO A 321 -9.22 -6.93 9.27
N TYR A 322 -8.41 -6.41 10.19
CA TYR A 322 -7.43 -7.15 10.98
C TYR A 322 -7.33 -6.56 12.41
N SER A 323 -6.78 -7.35 13.33
CA SER A 323 -6.55 -6.92 14.71
C SER A 323 -5.20 -6.23 14.87
N LEU A 324 -5.14 -5.21 15.76
CA LEU A 324 -3.91 -4.57 16.21
C LEU A 324 -3.32 -5.26 17.45
N GLU A 325 -4.03 -6.18 18.04
CA GLU A 325 -3.58 -6.95 19.19
C GLU A 325 -2.61 -8.06 18.75
N ASP A 326 -1.49 -8.23 19.49
CA ASP A 326 -0.48 -9.29 19.25
C ASP A 326 -1.00 -10.69 19.60
#